data_102c41922c53a678ca0f99e7ad343bb6
#
_entry.id   102c41922c53a678ca0f99e7ad343bb6
#
_cell.length_a   1.000
_cell.length_b   1.000
_cell.length_c   1.000
_cell.angle_alpha   90.00
_cell.angle_beta   90.00
_cell.angle_gamma   90.00
#
_symmetry.space_group_name_H-M   'P 1'
#
loop_
_entity.id
_entity.type
_entity.pdbx_description
1 polymer ?
#
loop_
_entity_poly.entity_id
_entity_poly.type
_entity_poly.pdbx_seq_one_letter_code
_entity_poly.pdbx_strand_id
1 'polypeptide(L)'
;MKRTGLVLISLIICCCTLAAQSIAGKLDALVSSEKVLTTSEVGISVFNLTQGKQMYAYQDKKLYRPASIEKVITSVTALAELREYYLFNTRIAYTGTIVQDSILQGDLYLVGGFDPEFMDEDMNKLVEAVHNSGIRCIQGSLIADVSLTDSIYWGAGWSWDDTPEAFQPYLSPLMLSRGCVNVTVIPTSKGRKPKIEVIPESDYYTVCNLAQSYAPQCGKLKVTRNWLDNGNTICVDGNANYRCTKTLNMYSSKDFFLHTFAYRLKETGISIQSVRYGICLRGEKRCVSKFGRSENI
;
A
#
# COMPACT_ATOMS: atom_id res chain seq x y z
N MET A 1 60.67 47.54 21.46
CA MET A 1 60.30 46.76 20.28
C MET A 1 60.16 45.25 20.49
N LYS A 2 60.71 44.62 21.55
CA LYS A 2 60.55 43.13 21.73
C LYS A 2 59.25 42.67 22.42
N ARG A 3 58.51 43.55 23.13
CA ARG A 3 57.27 43.20 23.81
C ARG A 3 56.01 43.23 22.90
N THR A 4 56.00 44.05 21.88
CA THR A 4 54.90 44.16 20.92
C THR A 4 54.84 42.97 19.97
N GLY A 5 55.98 42.37 19.60
CA GLY A 5 56.00 41.16 18.75
C GLY A 5 55.46 39.91 19.44
N LEU A 6 55.68 39.79 20.77
CA LEU A 6 55.19 38.64 21.53
C LEU A 6 53.64 38.62 21.67
N VAL A 7 53.02 39.81 21.83
CA VAL A 7 51.58 39.99 21.96
C VAL A 7 50.89 39.69 20.62
N LEU A 8 51.48 40.11 19.50
CA LEU A 8 50.94 39.84 18.17
C LEU A 8 50.97 38.34 17.82
N ILE A 9 52.05 37.63 18.17
CA ILE A 9 52.18 36.20 17.97
C ILE A 9 51.18 35.44 18.88
N SER A 10 50.94 35.86 20.10
CA SER A 10 49.98 35.28 21.02
C SER A 10 48.51 35.48 20.52
N LEU A 11 48.20 36.64 19.93
CA LEU A 11 46.88 36.90 19.31
C LEU A 11 46.65 36.05 18.03
N ILE A 12 47.67 35.87 17.20
CA ILE A 12 47.60 35.04 15.99
C ILE A 12 47.42 33.55 16.36
N ILE A 13 48.09 33.06 17.38
CA ILE A 13 47.92 31.70 17.89
C ILE A 13 46.53 31.53 18.52
N CYS A 14 45.98 32.54 19.20
CA CYS A 14 44.62 32.48 19.75
C CYS A 14 43.53 32.54 18.66
N CYS A 15 43.76 33.24 17.54
CA CYS A 15 42.82 33.23 16.39
C CYS A 15 42.86 31.93 15.58
N CYS A 16 43.95 31.17 15.60
CA CYS A 16 44.06 29.88 14.90
C CYS A 16 43.38 28.72 15.62
N THR A 17 42.92 28.90 16.87
CA THR A 17 42.24 27.86 17.65
C THR A 17 40.71 27.90 17.54
N LEU A 18 40.13 28.79 16.73
CA LEU A 18 38.76 28.63 16.25
C LEU A 18 38.75 27.58 15.12
N ALA A 19 39.28 26.39 15.41
CA ALA A 19 39.14 25.25 14.53
C ALA A 19 37.67 24.98 14.36
N ALA A 20 37.14 25.25 13.17
CA ALA A 20 35.77 24.85 12.84
C ALA A 20 35.62 23.37 13.21
N GLN A 21 34.79 23.11 14.20
CA GLN A 21 34.55 21.77 14.70
C GLN A 21 34.22 20.90 13.51
N SER A 22 34.94 19.80 13.28
CA SER A 22 34.70 18.90 12.18
C SER A 22 33.28 18.35 12.27
N ILE A 23 32.70 17.94 11.15
CA ILE A 23 31.38 17.28 11.13
C ILE A 23 31.36 16.09 12.11
N ALA A 24 32.43 15.30 12.13
CA ALA A 24 32.58 14.20 13.08
C ALA A 24 32.48 14.66 14.54
N GLY A 25 33.24 15.72 14.92
CA GLY A 25 33.19 16.25 16.30
C GLY A 25 31.82 16.83 16.69
N LYS A 26 31.08 17.41 15.73
CA LYS A 26 29.72 17.87 15.99
C LYS A 26 28.75 16.69 16.20
N LEU A 27 28.91 15.63 15.43
CA LEU A 27 28.10 14.42 15.56
C LEU A 27 28.41 13.68 16.87
N ASP A 28 29.69 13.57 17.27
CA ASP A 28 30.06 12.99 18.55
C ASP A 28 29.46 13.76 19.73
N ALA A 29 29.53 15.08 19.67
CA ALA A 29 28.94 15.94 20.69
C ALA A 29 27.41 15.76 20.77
N LEU A 30 26.73 15.69 19.62
CA LEU A 30 25.29 15.45 19.55
C LEU A 30 24.92 14.08 20.13
N VAL A 31 25.59 13.02 19.70
CA VAL A 31 25.34 11.66 20.20
C VAL A 31 25.55 11.59 21.72
N SER A 32 26.58 12.25 22.24
CA SER A 32 26.90 12.21 23.67
C SER A 32 25.98 13.09 24.52
N SER A 33 25.43 14.18 23.97
CA SER A 33 24.56 15.10 24.70
C SER A 33 23.10 14.66 24.76
N GLU A 34 22.63 13.93 23.76
CA GLU A 34 21.24 13.53 23.67
C GLU A 34 20.96 12.20 24.40
N LYS A 35 20.24 12.27 25.51
CA LYS A 35 19.93 11.09 26.34
C LYS A 35 19.27 9.98 25.53
N VAL A 36 18.38 10.29 24.59
CA VAL A 36 17.70 9.29 23.76
C VAL A 36 18.69 8.51 22.89
N LEU A 37 19.73 9.15 22.38
CA LEU A 37 20.77 8.50 21.56
C LEU A 37 21.70 7.61 22.39
N THR A 38 21.95 7.98 23.67
CA THR A 38 22.80 7.18 24.58
C THR A 38 22.05 6.01 25.23
N THR A 39 20.71 6.06 25.29
CA THR A 39 19.88 5.00 25.89
C THR A 39 19.19 4.10 24.86
N SER A 40 19.31 4.39 23.58
CA SER A 40 18.74 3.62 22.48
C SER A 40 19.84 2.88 21.71
N GLU A 41 19.42 1.90 20.90
CA GLU A 41 20.29 1.28 19.92
C GLU A 41 20.42 2.19 18.70
N VAL A 42 21.59 2.78 18.50
CA VAL A 42 21.86 3.72 17.42
C VAL A 42 23.13 3.33 16.67
N GLY A 43 23.05 3.29 15.35
CA GLY A 43 24.20 3.20 14.46
C GLY A 43 24.15 4.34 13.46
N ILE A 44 25.28 5.00 13.23
CA ILE A 44 25.37 6.12 12.30
C ILE A 44 26.56 5.90 11.37
N SER A 45 26.31 6.01 10.06
CA SER A 45 27.33 6.02 9.03
C SER A 45 27.07 7.20 8.08
N VAL A 46 28.03 8.08 7.95
CA VAL A 46 27.97 9.21 7.02
C VAL A 46 29.03 9.03 5.96
N PHE A 47 28.60 8.97 4.71
CA PHE A 47 29.46 8.71 3.55
C PHE A 47 29.45 9.90 2.59
N ASN A 48 30.63 10.36 2.17
CA ASN A 48 30.76 11.37 1.14
C ASN A 48 30.82 10.70 -0.23
N LEU A 49 29.74 10.83 -0.99
CA LEU A 49 29.64 10.20 -2.32
C LEU A 49 30.63 10.78 -3.33
N THR A 50 30.91 12.08 -3.27
CA THR A 50 31.86 12.76 -4.17
C THR A 50 33.29 12.30 -3.92
N GLN A 51 33.68 12.10 -2.65
CA GLN A 51 35.02 11.67 -2.28
C GLN A 51 35.16 10.15 -2.17
N GLY A 52 34.06 9.40 -2.25
CA GLY A 52 34.05 7.96 -2.12
C GLY A 52 34.51 7.44 -0.75
N LYS A 53 34.32 8.22 0.33
CA LYS A 53 34.81 7.80 1.65
C LYS A 53 33.81 8.06 2.79
N GLN A 54 33.92 7.23 3.83
CA GLN A 54 33.20 7.41 5.08
C GLN A 54 33.79 8.60 5.84
N MET A 55 32.91 9.55 6.23
CA MET A 55 33.26 10.74 7.00
C MET A 55 33.02 10.57 8.49
N TYR A 56 32.09 9.72 8.87
CA TYR A 56 31.71 9.46 10.25
C TYR A 56 31.18 8.06 10.42
N ALA A 57 31.51 7.42 11.53
CA ALA A 57 31.02 6.11 11.92
C ALA A 57 30.79 6.05 13.42
N TYR A 58 29.60 5.64 13.84
CA TYR A 58 29.27 5.37 15.23
C TYR A 58 28.50 4.08 15.30
N GLN A 59 29.05 3.04 15.92
CA GLN A 59 28.47 1.69 16.00
C GLN A 59 27.93 1.15 14.66
N ASP A 60 28.48 1.55 13.54
CA ASP A 60 27.99 1.27 12.19
C ASP A 60 28.17 -0.20 11.75
N LYS A 61 28.91 -1.02 12.52
CA LYS A 61 29.11 -2.45 12.31
C LYS A 61 28.21 -3.34 13.20
N LYS A 62 27.45 -2.73 14.10
CA LYS A 62 26.49 -3.46 14.93
C LYS A 62 25.29 -3.90 14.11
N LEU A 63 24.72 -5.05 14.40
CA LEU A 63 23.49 -5.52 13.77
C LEU A 63 22.28 -4.82 14.39
N TYR A 64 21.41 -4.32 13.54
CA TYR A 64 20.16 -3.65 13.90
C TYR A 64 18.98 -4.28 13.19
N ARG A 65 17.77 -4.11 13.74
CA ARG A 65 16.54 -4.44 13.02
C ARG A 65 16.28 -3.38 11.96
N PRO A 66 16.28 -3.73 10.68
CA PRO A 66 16.16 -2.73 9.60
C PRO A 66 14.77 -2.09 9.53
N ALA A 67 13.71 -2.82 9.94
CA ALA A 67 12.33 -2.40 9.73
C ALA A 67 12.12 -1.90 8.28
N SER A 68 11.41 -0.78 8.06
CA SER A 68 11.11 -0.27 6.72
C SER A 68 12.31 0.23 5.90
N ILE A 69 13.50 0.41 6.51
CA ILE A 69 14.69 0.76 5.72
C ILE A 69 15.17 -0.39 4.82
N GLU A 70 14.73 -1.62 5.08
CA GLU A 70 14.93 -2.76 4.19
C GLU A 70 14.32 -2.55 2.79
N LYS A 71 13.31 -1.69 2.68
CA LYS A 71 12.72 -1.30 1.38
C LYS A 71 13.73 -0.68 0.42
N VAL A 72 14.81 -0.07 0.94
CA VAL A 72 15.90 0.46 0.10
C VAL A 72 16.55 -0.70 -0.67
N ILE A 73 16.83 -1.81 -0.01
CA ILE A 73 17.43 -3.00 -0.64
C ILE A 73 16.46 -3.59 -1.67
N THR A 74 15.18 -3.74 -1.29
CA THR A 74 14.12 -4.24 -2.19
C THR A 74 14.01 -3.36 -3.44
N SER A 75 13.99 -2.03 -3.28
CA SER A 75 13.87 -1.08 -4.41
C SER A 75 15.09 -1.13 -5.32
N VAL A 76 16.30 -1.15 -4.75
CA VAL A 76 17.53 -1.24 -5.54
C VAL A 76 17.59 -2.56 -6.32
N THR A 77 17.21 -3.68 -5.69
CA THR A 77 17.15 -4.99 -6.35
C THR A 77 16.10 -4.99 -7.46
N ALA A 78 14.91 -4.45 -7.20
CA ALA A 78 13.87 -4.33 -8.21
C ALA A 78 14.35 -3.51 -9.43
N LEU A 79 14.97 -2.36 -9.18
CA LEU A 79 15.53 -1.53 -10.25
C LEU A 79 16.65 -2.23 -11.03
N ALA A 80 17.52 -2.99 -10.36
CA ALA A 80 18.60 -3.73 -10.99
C ALA A 80 18.09 -4.87 -11.88
N GLU A 81 17.07 -5.61 -11.42
CA GLU A 81 16.54 -6.80 -12.11
C GLU A 81 15.46 -6.46 -13.14
N LEU A 82 14.51 -5.60 -12.78
CA LEU A 82 13.35 -5.28 -13.61
C LEU A 82 13.60 -4.10 -14.54
N ARG A 83 14.54 -3.21 -14.21
CA ARG A 83 14.83 -1.97 -14.92
C ARG A 83 13.74 -0.92 -14.77
N GLU A 84 14.04 0.31 -15.19
CA GLU A 84 13.15 1.49 -15.07
C GLU A 84 11.90 1.46 -15.96
N TYR A 85 11.87 0.57 -16.96
CA TYR A 85 10.76 0.46 -17.92
C TYR A 85 9.85 -0.74 -17.63
N TYR A 86 9.96 -1.36 -16.47
CA TYR A 86 9.09 -2.46 -16.10
C TYR A 86 7.65 -1.99 -15.95
N LEU A 87 6.71 -2.78 -16.52
CA LEU A 87 5.28 -2.48 -16.46
C LEU A 87 4.53 -3.59 -15.70
N PHE A 88 3.81 -3.20 -14.70
CA PHE A 88 2.79 -4.08 -14.10
C PHE A 88 1.59 -4.16 -15.03
N ASN A 89 1.13 -5.37 -15.34
CA ASN A 89 0.07 -5.58 -16.33
C ASN A 89 -1.08 -6.39 -15.77
N THR A 90 -2.17 -5.74 -15.41
CA THR A 90 -3.46 -6.39 -15.18
C THR A 90 -4.23 -6.48 -16.48
N ARG A 91 -4.77 -7.65 -16.81
CA ARG A 91 -5.38 -7.91 -18.12
C ARG A 91 -6.77 -8.52 -17.98
N ILE A 92 -7.63 -8.24 -18.97
CA ILE A 92 -8.86 -8.97 -19.20
C ILE A 92 -8.66 -9.86 -20.42
N ALA A 93 -9.02 -11.12 -20.28
CA ALA A 93 -9.01 -12.10 -21.37
C ALA A 93 -10.30 -12.93 -21.34
N TYR A 94 -10.64 -13.59 -22.42
CA TYR A 94 -11.78 -14.48 -22.46
C TYR A 94 -11.46 -15.74 -23.26
N THR A 95 -12.27 -16.77 -23.03
CA THR A 95 -12.31 -18.02 -23.83
C THR A 95 -13.66 -18.12 -24.51
N GLY A 96 -13.77 -19.04 -25.48
CA GLY A 96 -15.02 -19.22 -26.22
C GLY A 96 -15.26 -18.17 -27.31
N THR A 97 -16.52 -17.89 -27.61
CA THR A 97 -16.95 -17.03 -28.72
C THR A 97 -17.97 -15.99 -28.25
N ILE A 98 -17.94 -14.84 -28.89
CA ILE A 98 -18.98 -13.82 -28.71
C ILE A 98 -20.03 -14.08 -29.81
N VAL A 99 -21.27 -14.32 -29.41
CA VAL A 99 -22.40 -14.55 -30.29
C VAL A 99 -23.42 -13.42 -30.17
N GLN A 100 -24.21 -13.20 -31.25
CA GLN A 100 -25.19 -12.11 -31.29
C GLN A 100 -24.58 -10.73 -30.86
N ASP A 101 -23.30 -10.55 -31.15
CA ASP A 101 -22.51 -9.33 -30.88
C ASP A 101 -22.46 -8.88 -29.39
N SER A 102 -22.99 -9.69 -28.47
CA SER A 102 -23.10 -9.28 -27.06
C SER A 102 -23.03 -10.39 -26.03
N ILE A 103 -23.13 -11.65 -26.43
CA ILE A 103 -23.15 -12.80 -25.51
C ILE A 103 -21.82 -13.55 -25.59
N LEU A 104 -21.06 -13.54 -24.52
CA LEU A 104 -19.86 -14.36 -24.39
C LEU A 104 -20.27 -15.79 -23.98
N GLN A 105 -20.19 -16.72 -24.91
CA GLN A 105 -20.30 -18.18 -24.64
C GLN A 105 -18.92 -18.69 -24.23
N GLY A 106 -18.53 -18.41 -23.01
CA GLY A 106 -17.21 -18.71 -22.45
C GLY A 106 -16.95 -17.97 -21.15
N ASP A 107 -15.73 -18.08 -20.66
CA ASP A 107 -15.30 -17.47 -19.41
C ASP A 107 -14.58 -16.14 -19.64
N LEU A 108 -14.76 -15.19 -18.71
CA LEU A 108 -14.01 -13.94 -18.64
C LEU A 108 -12.96 -14.05 -17.52
N TYR A 109 -11.72 -13.73 -17.84
CA TYR A 109 -10.58 -13.82 -16.93
C TYR A 109 -10.06 -12.45 -16.55
N LEU A 110 -9.88 -12.24 -15.26
CA LEU A 110 -9.04 -11.19 -14.70
C LEU A 110 -7.66 -11.76 -14.41
N VAL A 111 -6.66 -11.36 -15.19
CA VAL A 111 -5.29 -11.85 -15.05
C VAL A 111 -4.49 -10.81 -14.26
N GLY A 112 -4.11 -11.15 -13.04
CA GLY A 112 -3.42 -10.26 -12.13
C GLY A 112 -1.96 -10.01 -12.53
N GLY A 113 -1.52 -8.78 -12.39
CA GLY A 113 -0.17 -8.30 -12.73
C GLY A 113 0.67 -7.86 -11.54
N PHE A 114 0.17 -8.00 -10.31
CA PHE A 114 0.85 -7.52 -9.10
C PHE A 114 1.07 -6.00 -9.06
N ASP A 115 0.18 -5.23 -9.70
CA ASP A 115 0.24 -3.76 -9.68
C ASP A 115 -0.18 -3.24 -8.29
N PRO A 116 0.75 -2.68 -7.48
CA PRO A 116 0.44 -2.20 -6.14
C PRO A 116 -0.35 -0.88 -6.16
N GLU A 117 -0.34 -0.18 -7.29
CA GLU A 117 -1.03 1.10 -7.48
C GLU A 117 -2.28 0.96 -8.36
N PHE A 118 -2.82 -0.25 -8.50
CA PHE A 118 -4.10 -0.46 -9.16
C PHE A 118 -5.23 0.10 -8.28
N MET A 119 -5.76 1.26 -8.69
CA MET A 119 -6.73 2.02 -7.90
C MET A 119 -8.15 1.93 -8.46
N ASP A 120 -9.06 2.62 -7.81
CA ASP A 120 -10.48 2.64 -8.15
C ASP A 120 -10.76 3.07 -9.59
N GLU A 121 -10.02 4.06 -10.07
CA GLU A 121 -10.11 4.55 -11.45
C GLU A 121 -9.67 3.51 -12.48
N ASP A 122 -8.67 2.69 -12.16
CA ASP A 122 -8.20 1.64 -13.05
C ASP A 122 -9.21 0.49 -13.12
N MET A 123 -9.91 0.22 -12.00
CA MET A 123 -11.04 -0.71 -11.99
C MET A 123 -12.15 -0.24 -12.95
N ASN A 124 -12.49 1.03 -12.95
CA ASN A 124 -13.48 1.59 -13.87
C ASN A 124 -13.06 1.42 -15.34
N LYS A 125 -11.78 1.65 -15.65
CA LYS A 125 -11.25 1.42 -17.01
C LYS A 125 -11.36 -0.05 -17.43
N LEU A 126 -11.15 -1.00 -16.51
CA LEU A 126 -11.35 -2.42 -16.81
C LEU A 126 -12.83 -2.71 -17.13
N VAL A 127 -13.75 -2.18 -16.34
CA VAL A 127 -15.20 -2.34 -16.56
C VAL A 127 -15.61 -1.75 -17.92
N GLU A 128 -15.15 -0.53 -18.20
CA GLU A 128 -15.37 0.13 -19.49
C GLU A 128 -14.83 -0.68 -20.68
N ALA A 129 -13.67 -1.32 -20.52
CA ALA A 129 -13.10 -2.15 -21.58
C ALA A 129 -13.98 -3.35 -21.92
N VAL A 130 -14.59 -3.99 -20.92
CA VAL A 130 -15.56 -5.07 -21.17
C VAL A 130 -16.80 -4.51 -21.83
N HIS A 131 -17.33 -3.39 -21.36
CA HIS A 131 -18.50 -2.75 -21.95
C HIS A 131 -18.24 -2.36 -23.42
N ASN A 132 -17.08 -1.77 -23.73
CA ASN A 132 -16.69 -1.32 -25.05
C ASN A 132 -16.37 -2.47 -26.02
N SER A 133 -16.08 -3.68 -25.50
CA SER A 133 -15.96 -4.88 -26.33
C SER A 133 -17.30 -5.41 -26.88
N GLY A 134 -18.42 -4.80 -26.48
CA GLY A 134 -19.77 -5.21 -26.88
C GLY A 134 -20.38 -6.27 -25.94
N ILE A 135 -19.62 -6.90 -25.04
CA ILE A 135 -20.12 -7.94 -24.14
C ILE A 135 -21.18 -7.37 -23.19
N ARG A 136 -22.35 -8.00 -23.13
CA ARG A 136 -23.47 -7.66 -22.25
C ARG A 136 -23.91 -8.85 -21.38
N CYS A 137 -23.54 -10.06 -21.77
CA CYS A 137 -23.86 -11.27 -21.02
C CYS A 137 -22.66 -12.21 -21.05
N ILE A 138 -22.26 -12.70 -19.89
CA ILE A 138 -21.23 -13.72 -19.72
C ILE A 138 -21.93 -15.00 -19.30
N GLN A 139 -22.08 -15.96 -20.22
CA GLN A 139 -22.74 -17.27 -19.96
C GLN A 139 -21.86 -18.25 -19.21
N GLY A 140 -20.53 -18.04 -19.22
CA GLY A 140 -19.59 -18.77 -18.39
C GLY A 140 -19.32 -18.08 -17.04
N SER A 141 -18.11 -18.22 -16.57
CA SER A 141 -17.66 -17.72 -15.27
C SER A 141 -16.79 -16.47 -15.43
N LEU A 142 -16.85 -15.59 -14.44
CA LEU A 142 -15.82 -14.61 -14.19
C LEU A 142 -14.74 -15.25 -13.30
N ILE A 143 -13.51 -15.27 -13.77
CA ILE A 143 -12.41 -16.03 -13.15
C ILE A 143 -11.25 -15.08 -12.81
N ALA A 144 -10.81 -15.09 -11.53
CA ALA A 144 -9.58 -14.45 -11.09
C ALA A 144 -8.38 -15.37 -11.37
N ASP A 145 -7.49 -14.94 -12.25
CA ASP A 145 -6.23 -15.62 -12.52
C ASP A 145 -5.11 -14.97 -11.69
N VAL A 146 -4.73 -15.63 -10.61
CA VAL A 146 -3.66 -15.23 -9.69
C VAL A 146 -2.44 -16.15 -9.80
N SER A 147 -2.27 -16.84 -10.92
CA SER A 147 -1.20 -17.82 -11.15
C SER A 147 0.21 -17.22 -11.28
N LEU A 148 0.34 -15.89 -11.23
CA LEU A 148 1.64 -15.21 -11.29
C LEU A 148 2.50 -15.50 -10.06
N THR A 149 1.90 -15.84 -8.93
CA THR A 149 2.58 -16.19 -7.69
C THR A 149 2.01 -17.49 -7.10
N ASP A 150 2.63 -17.98 -6.03
CA ASP A 150 2.07 -19.05 -5.20
C ASP A 150 0.80 -18.60 -4.46
N SER A 151 0.21 -19.51 -3.71
CA SER A 151 -0.99 -19.21 -2.91
C SER A 151 -0.71 -18.58 -1.54
N ILE A 152 0.55 -18.22 -1.27
CA ILE A 152 0.95 -17.64 0.02
C ILE A 152 0.65 -16.14 -0.02
N TYR A 153 -0.42 -15.75 0.63
CA TYR A 153 -0.88 -14.36 0.73
C TYR A 153 -0.45 -13.67 2.02
N TRP A 154 0.21 -14.39 2.92
CA TRP A 154 0.66 -13.90 4.23
C TRP A 154 2.12 -14.25 4.45
N GLY A 155 2.96 -13.26 4.72
CA GLY A 155 4.40 -13.44 4.87
C GLY A 155 4.75 -14.22 6.14
N ALA A 156 5.78 -15.06 6.06
CA ALA A 156 6.31 -15.75 7.23
C ALA A 156 6.81 -14.74 8.27
N GLY A 157 6.42 -14.94 9.52
CA GLY A 157 6.78 -14.04 10.63
C GLY A 157 5.95 -12.75 10.71
N TRP A 158 4.96 -12.56 9.86
CA TRP A 158 4.00 -11.47 10.03
C TRP A 158 3.10 -11.72 11.21
N SER A 159 2.89 -10.70 12.05
CA SER A 159 1.99 -10.81 13.20
C SER A 159 0.54 -10.88 12.77
N TRP A 160 -0.20 -11.85 13.29
CA TRP A 160 -1.61 -12.04 12.98
C TRP A 160 -2.48 -10.86 13.45
N ASP A 161 -2.05 -10.17 14.50
CA ASP A 161 -2.74 -9.04 15.15
C ASP A 161 -2.41 -7.68 14.51
N ASP A 162 -1.55 -7.64 13.50
CA ASP A 162 -1.36 -6.43 12.68
C ASP A 162 -2.52 -6.19 11.70
N THR A 163 -3.37 -7.19 11.47
CA THR A 163 -4.64 -6.97 10.77
C THR A 163 -5.67 -6.33 11.74
N PRO A 164 -6.53 -5.40 11.34
CA PRO A 164 -6.87 -4.99 9.97
C PRO A 164 -6.10 -3.77 9.43
N GLU A 165 -4.88 -3.54 9.87
CA GLU A 165 -4.13 -2.36 9.48
C GLU A 165 -3.71 -2.41 8.00
N ALA A 166 -3.71 -1.23 7.37
CA ALA A 166 -3.46 -1.09 5.92
C ALA A 166 -2.05 -1.48 5.48
N PHE A 167 -1.06 -1.44 6.40
CA PHE A 167 0.31 -1.79 6.08
C PHE A 167 0.54 -3.30 5.94
N GLN A 168 -0.46 -4.12 6.27
CA GLN A 168 -0.38 -5.58 6.20
C GLN A 168 -1.51 -6.17 5.34
N PRO A 169 -1.51 -5.90 4.02
CA PRO A 169 -2.53 -6.42 3.12
C PRO A 169 -2.34 -7.92 2.86
N TYR A 170 -3.41 -8.59 2.46
CA TYR A 170 -3.34 -9.95 1.91
C TYR A 170 -2.78 -9.89 0.50
N LEU A 171 -1.58 -10.43 0.27
CA LEU A 171 -0.88 -10.33 -1.01
C LEU A 171 -1.58 -11.14 -2.11
N SER A 172 -1.70 -10.55 -3.28
CA SER A 172 -2.25 -11.20 -4.46
C SER A 172 -1.83 -10.48 -5.73
N PRO A 173 -1.69 -11.17 -6.86
CA PRO A 173 -1.55 -10.51 -8.17
C PRO A 173 -2.72 -9.60 -8.55
N LEU A 174 -3.88 -9.77 -7.90
CA LEU A 174 -5.05 -8.91 -8.02
C LEU A 174 -5.25 -8.19 -6.70
N MET A 175 -4.86 -6.90 -6.65
CA MET A 175 -5.02 -6.02 -5.49
C MET A 175 -5.65 -4.71 -5.94
N LEU A 176 -6.85 -4.40 -5.42
CA LEU A 176 -7.51 -3.11 -5.60
C LEU A 176 -7.17 -2.21 -4.41
N SER A 177 -6.72 -0.98 -4.69
CA SER A 177 -6.39 0.00 -3.64
C SER A 177 -5.50 -0.59 -2.54
N ARG A 178 -4.44 -1.32 -2.95
CA ARG A 178 -3.51 -2.04 -2.05
C ARG A 178 -4.21 -3.08 -1.16
N GLY A 179 -5.32 -3.67 -1.61
CA GLY A 179 -6.13 -4.60 -0.81
C GLY A 179 -6.89 -3.95 0.34
N CYS A 180 -7.13 -2.64 0.28
CA CYS A 180 -7.69 -1.84 1.36
C CYS A 180 -8.92 -1.04 0.94
N VAL A 181 -9.67 -0.59 1.95
CA VAL A 181 -10.73 0.41 1.81
C VAL A 181 -10.47 1.60 2.72
N ASN A 182 -10.89 2.77 2.29
CA ASN A 182 -10.92 3.99 3.09
C ASN A 182 -12.31 4.18 3.68
N VAL A 183 -12.42 4.14 4.99
CA VAL A 183 -13.67 4.34 5.74
C VAL A 183 -13.68 5.76 6.29
N THR A 184 -14.51 6.62 5.72
CA THR A 184 -14.67 8.00 6.18
C THR A 184 -15.91 8.13 7.06
N VAL A 185 -15.69 8.57 8.28
CA VAL A 185 -16.73 8.84 9.26
C VAL A 185 -17.00 10.34 9.28
N ILE A 186 -18.24 10.73 9.01
CA ILE A 186 -18.69 12.13 8.94
C ILE A 186 -19.76 12.36 9.99
N PRO A 187 -19.47 13.15 11.05
CA PRO A 187 -20.49 13.49 12.06
C PRO A 187 -21.69 14.16 11.44
N THR A 188 -22.86 13.87 12.02
CA THR A 188 -24.14 14.51 11.68
C THR A 188 -24.65 15.32 12.88
N SER A 189 -25.94 15.35 13.16
CA SER A 189 -26.48 16.00 14.32
C SER A 189 -26.17 15.24 15.62
N LYS A 190 -26.03 15.96 16.74
CA LYS A 190 -25.73 15.39 18.07
C LYS A 190 -26.62 14.20 18.40
N GLY A 191 -26.02 13.10 18.83
CA GLY A 191 -26.72 11.86 19.20
C GLY A 191 -27.22 11.03 18.01
N ARG A 192 -27.07 11.49 16.76
CA ARG A 192 -27.44 10.74 15.56
C ARG A 192 -26.27 9.95 15.04
N LYS A 193 -26.54 8.90 14.26
CA LYS A 193 -25.52 8.12 13.59
C LYS A 193 -24.73 9.00 12.63
N PRO A 194 -23.37 8.92 12.60
CA PRO A 194 -22.58 9.57 11.57
C PRO A 194 -22.88 8.95 10.20
N LYS A 195 -22.63 9.71 9.12
CA LYS A 195 -22.57 9.15 7.76
C LYS A 195 -21.25 8.39 7.60
N ILE A 196 -21.31 7.21 7.00
CA ILE A 196 -20.13 6.40 6.66
C ILE A 196 -20.02 6.33 5.15
N GLU A 197 -18.85 6.68 4.64
CA GLU A 197 -18.48 6.53 3.23
C GLU A 197 -17.31 5.54 3.16
N VAL A 198 -17.39 4.57 2.26
CA VAL A 198 -16.34 3.57 2.07
C VAL A 198 -15.94 3.54 0.58
N ILE A 199 -14.64 3.66 0.33
CA ILE A 199 -14.07 3.67 -1.03
C ILE A 199 -12.90 2.68 -1.07
N PRO A 200 -12.83 1.80 -2.09
CA PRO A 200 -13.75 1.55 -3.20
C PRO A 200 -15.12 1.02 -2.76
N GLU A 201 -16.18 1.41 -3.49
CA GLU A 201 -17.51 0.85 -3.29
C GLU A 201 -17.58 -0.57 -3.85
N SER A 202 -18.16 -1.49 -3.07
CA SER A 202 -18.25 -2.90 -3.40
C SER A 202 -19.33 -3.60 -2.55
N ASP A 203 -19.84 -4.70 -3.04
CA ASP A 203 -20.72 -5.63 -2.29
C ASP A 203 -19.92 -6.66 -1.46
N TYR A 204 -18.60 -6.59 -1.47
CA TYR A 204 -17.71 -7.52 -0.75
C TYR A 204 -17.66 -7.28 0.76
N TYR A 205 -18.06 -6.14 1.22
CA TYR A 205 -18.10 -5.80 2.65
C TYR A 205 -19.47 -5.26 3.08
N THR A 206 -19.73 -5.31 4.36
CA THR A 206 -20.88 -4.67 4.99
C THR A 206 -20.44 -3.65 6.02
N VAL A 207 -21.32 -2.70 6.37
CA VAL A 207 -21.02 -1.66 7.37
C VAL A 207 -21.98 -1.76 8.55
N CYS A 208 -21.43 -2.03 9.74
CA CYS A 208 -22.11 -1.97 11.01
C CYS A 208 -21.79 -0.65 11.69
N ASN A 209 -22.76 0.29 11.69
CA ASN A 209 -22.59 1.62 12.28
C ASN A 209 -23.32 1.71 13.62
N LEU A 210 -22.57 1.63 14.72
CA LEU A 210 -23.02 1.79 16.11
C LEU A 210 -22.63 3.15 16.70
N ALA A 211 -21.79 3.93 16.00
CA ALA A 211 -21.30 5.22 16.48
C ALA A 211 -22.40 6.28 16.58
N GLN A 212 -22.17 7.28 17.43
CA GLN A 212 -23.03 8.45 17.58
C GLN A 212 -22.21 9.74 17.42
N SER A 213 -22.80 10.73 16.77
CA SER A 213 -22.18 12.03 16.57
C SER A 213 -22.26 12.89 17.82
N TYR A 214 -21.14 13.50 18.22
CA TYR A 214 -21.05 14.39 19.38
C TYR A 214 -21.63 13.79 20.67
N ALA A 215 -21.32 12.53 20.93
CA ALA A 215 -21.82 11.74 22.06
C ALA A 215 -20.63 11.20 22.90
N PRO A 216 -19.98 12.04 23.75
CA PRO A 216 -18.78 11.65 24.51
C PRO A 216 -18.97 10.41 25.39
N GLN A 217 -20.19 10.14 25.86
CA GLN A 217 -20.55 8.96 26.65
C GLN A 217 -20.33 7.63 25.89
N CYS A 218 -20.28 7.67 24.55
CA CYS A 218 -20.00 6.49 23.73
C CYS A 218 -18.51 6.11 23.66
N GLY A 219 -17.63 6.88 24.33
CA GLY A 219 -16.21 6.62 24.34
C GLY A 219 -15.49 7.04 23.05
N LYS A 220 -14.24 6.61 22.89
CA LYS A 220 -13.41 6.95 21.73
C LYS A 220 -13.93 6.29 20.46
N LEU A 221 -13.95 7.04 19.36
CA LEU A 221 -14.29 6.49 18.04
C LEU A 221 -13.35 5.35 17.67
N LYS A 222 -13.92 4.23 17.28
CA LYS A 222 -13.22 3.03 16.82
C LYS A 222 -13.76 2.64 15.43
N VAL A 223 -12.86 2.47 14.49
CA VAL A 223 -13.16 2.00 13.13
C VAL A 223 -12.28 0.77 12.88
N THR A 224 -12.89 -0.36 12.62
CA THR A 224 -12.20 -1.64 12.40
C THR A 224 -13.07 -2.53 11.51
N ARG A 225 -12.62 -3.74 11.23
CA ARG A 225 -13.46 -4.82 10.68
C ARG A 225 -13.47 -6.02 11.65
N ASN A 226 -14.34 -6.97 11.44
CA ASN A 226 -14.39 -8.22 12.23
C ASN A 226 -13.25 -9.17 11.82
N TRP A 227 -12.01 -8.72 11.98
CA TRP A 227 -10.80 -9.40 11.49
C TRP A 227 -10.50 -10.71 12.20
N LEU A 228 -10.94 -10.89 13.45
CA LEU A 228 -10.73 -12.13 14.20
C LEU A 228 -11.37 -13.36 13.54
N ASP A 229 -12.49 -13.13 12.85
CA ASP A 229 -13.22 -14.16 12.11
C ASP A 229 -12.89 -14.15 10.61
N ASN A 230 -11.84 -13.45 10.20
CA ASN A 230 -11.52 -13.18 8.79
C ASN A 230 -12.70 -12.54 8.01
N GLY A 231 -13.59 -11.86 8.72
CA GLY A 231 -14.75 -11.22 8.12
C GLY A 231 -14.44 -9.84 7.55
N ASN A 232 -15.33 -9.36 6.68
CA ASN A 232 -15.26 -8.04 6.04
C ASN A 232 -16.43 -7.12 6.45
N THR A 233 -17.01 -7.34 7.61
CA THR A 233 -17.94 -6.37 8.22
C THR A 233 -17.14 -5.24 8.85
N ILE A 234 -17.27 -4.05 8.31
CA ILE A 234 -16.64 -2.82 8.84
C ILE A 234 -17.47 -2.36 10.03
N CYS A 235 -16.87 -2.25 11.20
CA CYS A 235 -17.49 -1.84 12.44
C CYS A 235 -17.05 -0.43 12.82
N VAL A 236 -18.02 0.47 12.98
CA VAL A 236 -17.80 1.85 13.42
C VAL A 236 -18.55 2.05 14.72
N ASP A 237 -17.84 2.36 15.81
CA ASP A 237 -18.42 2.51 17.15
C ASP A 237 -17.78 3.69 17.90
N GLY A 238 -18.48 4.21 18.93
CA GLY A 238 -18.00 5.31 19.76
C GLY A 238 -18.47 6.70 19.33
N ASN A 239 -17.74 7.72 19.75
CA ASN A 239 -18.09 9.13 19.55
C ASN A 239 -17.46 9.70 18.28
N ALA A 240 -18.26 9.99 17.28
CA ALA A 240 -17.84 10.70 16.06
C ALA A 240 -18.01 12.21 16.29
N ASN A 241 -16.93 12.91 16.59
CA ASN A 241 -16.93 14.36 16.85
C ASN A 241 -16.19 15.20 15.81
N TYR A 242 -15.52 14.58 14.85
CA TYR A 242 -14.87 15.21 13.70
C TYR A 242 -14.87 14.24 12.52
N ARG A 243 -14.70 14.79 11.30
CA ARG A 243 -14.50 13.97 10.11
C ARG A 243 -13.14 13.29 10.18
N CYS A 244 -13.13 11.98 10.05
CA CYS A 244 -11.89 11.22 9.98
C CYS A 244 -11.99 10.08 8.97
N THR A 245 -10.84 9.65 8.46
CA THR A 245 -10.72 8.50 7.56
C THR A 245 -9.77 7.49 8.18
N LYS A 246 -10.18 6.23 8.20
CA LYS A 246 -9.33 5.08 8.58
C LYS A 246 -9.25 4.15 7.39
N THR A 247 -8.03 3.75 7.03
CA THR A 247 -7.79 2.73 6.01
C THR A 247 -7.72 1.36 6.66
N LEU A 248 -8.46 0.40 6.13
CA LEU A 248 -8.51 -0.98 6.62
C LEU A 248 -8.18 -1.94 5.49
N ASN A 249 -7.37 -2.96 5.77
CA ASN A 249 -7.20 -4.05 4.81
C ASN A 249 -8.50 -4.89 4.70
N MET A 250 -8.72 -5.51 3.55
CA MET A 250 -9.80 -6.48 3.33
C MET A 250 -9.24 -7.89 3.41
N TYR A 251 -9.97 -8.80 4.04
CA TYR A 251 -9.63 -10.21 3.98
C TYR A 251 -9.74 -10.70 2.54
N SER A 252 -8.65 -11.31 2.03
CA SER A 252 -8.50 -11.78 0.66
C SER A 252 -8.60 -10.67 -0.40
N SER A 253 -7.45 -10.05 -0.72
CA SER A 253 -7.37 -9.00 -1.75
C SER A 253 -7.88 -9.44 -3.12
N LYS A 254 -7.62 -10.72 -3.53
CA LYS A 254 -8.13 -11.27 -4.79
C LYS A 254 -9.64 -11.31 -4.84
N ASP A 255 -10.27 -11.70 -3.73
CA ASP A 255 -11.72 -11.82 -3.64
C ASP A 255 -12.37 -10.44 -3.62
N PHE A 256 -11.77 -9.50 -2.89
CA PHE A 256 -12.19 -8.10 -2.92
C PHE A 256 -12.12 -7.51 -4.34
N PHE A 257 -11.04 -7.77 -5.07
CA PHE A 257 -10.91 -7.34 -6.46
C PHE A 257 -11.99 -7.95 -7.35
N LEU A 258 -12.17 -9.27 -7.29
CA LEU A 258 -13.10 -10.00 -8.14
C LEU A 258 -14.55 -9.60 -7.87
N HIS A 259 -14.95 -9.52 -6.60
CA HIS A 259 -16.30 -9.10 -6.22
C HIS A 259 -16.58 -7.66 -6.63
N THR A 260 -15.65 -6.75 -6.39
CA THR A 260 -15.80 -5.34 -6.81
C THR A 260 -15.96 -5.22 -8.32
N PHE A 261 -15.17 -5.98 -9.09
CA PHE A 261 -15.29 -5.99 -10.54
C PHE A 261 -16.64 -6.55 -11.00
N ALA A 262 -17.07 -7.68 -10.43
CA ALA A 262 -18.37 -8.28 -10.72
C ALA A 262 -19.54 -7.35 -10.38
N TYR A 263 -19.46 -6.67 -9.22
CA TYR A 263 -20.44 -5.67 -8.78
C TYR A 263 -20.56 -4.55 -9.82
N ARG A 264 -19.44 -3.97 -10.24
CA ARG A 264 -19.44 -2.86 -11.22
C ARG A 264 -19.87 -3.29 -12.61
N LEU A 265 -19.53 -4.50 -13.06
CA LEU A 265 -20.06 -5.03 -14.32
C LEU A 265 -21.60 -5.10 -14.29
N LYS A 266 -22.19 -5.55 -13.18
CA LYS A 266 -23.66 -5.59 -13.01
C LYS A 266 -24.27 -4.20 -13.03
N GLU A 267 -23.64 -3.23 -12.36
CA GLU A 267 -24.10 -1.82 -12.37
C GLU A 267 -24.10 -1.21 -13.79
N THR A 268 -23.22 -1.68 -14.68
CA THR A 268 -23.20 -1.27 -16.09
C THR A 268 -24.14 -2.10 -16.98
N GLY A 269 -24.96 -2.98 -16.38
CA GLY A 269 -25.93 -3.82 -17.09
C GLY A 269 -25.35 -5.10 -17.71
N ILE A 270 -24.11 -5.48 -17.36
CA ILE A 270 -23.51 -6.72 -17.84
C ILE A 270 -23.88 -7.85 -16.89
N SER A 271 -24.59 -8.87 -17.41
CA SER A 271 -24.99 -10.05 -16.64
C SER A 271 -23.87 -11.09 -16.58
N ILE A 272 -23.70 -11.73 -15.42
CA ILE A 272 -22.69 -12.75 -15.17
C ILE A 272 -23.40 -13.98 -14.60
N GLN A 273 -23.25 -15.15 -15.22
CA GLN A 273 -23.89 -16.38 -14.76
C GLN A 273 -23.25 -16.94 -13.49
N SER A 274 -21.92 -16.94 -13.41
CA SER A 274 -21.21 -17.38 -12.21
C SER A 274 -19.89 -16.64 -12.00
N VAL A 275 -19.47 -16.55 -10.72
CA VAL A 275 -18.18 -15.99 -10.32
C VAL A 275 -17.38 -17.12 -9.68
N ARG A 276 -16.18 -17.37 -10.15
CA ARG A 276 -15.33 -18.46 -9.65
C ARG A 276 -13.92 -17.97 -9.41
N TYR A 277 -13.27 -18.62 -8.46
CA TYR A 277 -11.83 -18.50 -8.25
C TYR A 277 -11.16 -19.68 -8.94
N GLY A 278 -10.16 -19.43 -9.76
CA GLY A 278 -9.48 -20.48 -10.46
C GLY A 278 -8.06 -20.12 -10.87
N ILE A 279 -7.20 -21.14 -10.87
CA ILE A 279 -5.94 -21.08 -11.58
C ILE A 279 -6.29 -21.18 -13.06
N CYS A 280 -5.74 -20.27 -13.86
CA CYS A 280 -5.90 -20.34 -15.29
C CYS A 280 -5.38 -21.67 -15.84
N LEU A 281 -6.28 -22.54 -16.28
CA LEU A 281 -5.90 -23.66 -17.11
C LEU A 281 -5.35 -23.10 -18.43
N ARG A 282 -4.17 -23.57 -18.85
CA ARG A 282 -3.53 -23.22 -20.12
C ARG A 282 -4.48 -23.52 -21.27
N GLY A 283 -5.08 -22.51 -21.83
CA GLY A 283 -5.94 -22.57 -23.01
C GLY A 283 -5.76 -21.31 -23.86
N GLU A 284 -6.23 -21.34 -25.10
CA GLU A 284 -6.22 -20.16 -25.94
C GLU A 284 -7.13 -19.08 -25.34
N LYS A 285 -6.53 -18.04 -24.78
CA LYS A 285 -7.23 -16.86 -24.28
C LYS A 285 -7.10 -15.72 -25.28
N ARG A 286 -8.22 -15.10 -25.58
CA ARG A 286 -8.26 -13.89 -26.39
C ARG A 286 -8.22 -12.67 -25.48
N CYS A 287 -7.22 -11.81 -25.69
CA CYS A 287 -7.06 -10.62 -24.88
C CYS A 287 -8.10 -9.55 -25.27
N VAL A 288 -8.88 -9.08 -24.33
CA VAL A 288 -9.81 -7.95 -24.49
C VAL A 288 -9.08 -6.62 -24.30
N SER A 289 -8.25 -6.55 -23.27
CA SER A 289 -7.55 -5.32 -22.91
C SER A 289 -6.29 -5.64 -22.08
N LYS A 290 -5.24 -4.85 -22.28
CA LYS A 290 -4.06 -4.81 -21.44
C LYS A 290 -4.01 -3.44 -20.78
N PHE A 291 -3.99 -3.41 -19.46
CA PHE A 291 -3.67 -2.22 -18.70
C PHE A 291 -2.26 -2.38 -18.15
N GLY A 292 -1.35 -1.56 -18.65
CA GLY A 292 0.00 -1.44 -18.13
C GLY A 292 0.19 -0.03 -17.62
N ARG A 293 0.74 0.10 -16.44
CA ARG A 293 1.19 1.37 -15.90
C ARG A 293 2.71 1.33 -15.85
N SER A 294 3.37 2.31 -16.51
CA SER A 294 4.78 2.59 -16.22
C SER A 294 4.81 3.40 -14.92
N GLU A 295 5.38 2.85 -13.88
CA GLU A 295 5.81 3.66 -12.77
C GLU A 295 7.23 4.13 -13.07
N ASN A 296 7.44 5.46 -13.05
CA ASN A 296 8.78 6.00 -12.96
C ASN A 296 9.28 5.66 -11.57
N ILE A 297 10.13 4.62 -11.49
CA ILE A 297 10.82 4.21 -10.27
C ILE A 297 11.92 5.22 -9.95
#